data_55b35ef653c1f07b6c5911d819a89c4d
#
_entry.id   55b35ef653c1f07b6c5911d819a89c4d
#
_cell.length_a   1.000
_cell.length_b   1.000
_cell.length_c   1.000
_cell.angle_alpha   90.00
_cell.angle_beta   90.00
_cell.angle_gamma   90.00
#
_symmetry.space_group_name_H-M   'P 1'
#
loop_
_entity.id
_entity.type
_entity.pdbx_description
1 polymer ?
#
loop_
_entity_poly.entity_id
_entity_poly.type
_entity_poly.pdbx_seq_one_letter_code
_entity_poly.pdbx_strand_id
1 'polypeptide(L)'
;MGSITIFGITITVNPVAFTLFGWDIYWYGILIATGVLLALFYGMKNGDRLGINTNHIFDSFLVVLPVSILCARAYYIIFDPTSSFADFFNFSGHGFRGLAIYGGVIGAAITIFIMQRIYKFSLLAALDITSIGFLIGQGIGRWGNFVNQEAYGTFTGSSWFGMTGSTIAAQTGSNALVHPCFLYESLWCIAGFFVLHYFSKKRSYKGQIALLYGAWYGFERTFIEMLRTDSLMLGKSGIRVSSLLSALLCITCVCILVVKHIKGKKQISDNDYTPVFVDGFEEVINAQNDDTEIEEVE
;
A
#
# COMPACT_ATOMS: atom_id res chain seq x y z
N MET A 1 -3.70 -27.71 10.40
CA MET A 1 -2.96 -26.84 11.32
C MET A 1 -1.46 -27.01 11.07
N GLY A 2 -0.73 -25.94 10.89
CA GLY A 2 0.71 -25.96 10.70
C GLY A 2 1.43 -25.36 11.90
N SER A 3 2.65 -25.82 12.19
CA SER A 3 3.52 -25.18 13.17
C SER A 3 4.45 -24.19 12.46
N ILE A 4 4.66 -23.04 13.08
CA ILE A 4 5.64 -22.05 12.66
C ILE A 4 6.56 -21.81 13.84
N THR A 5 7.87 -21.93 13.62
CA THR A 5 8.88 -21.56 14.61
C THR A 5 9.56 -20.28 14.13
N ILE A 6 9.58 -19.26 14.98
CA ILE A 6 10.25 -17.99 14.74
C ILE A 6 11.05 -17.59 15.98
N PHE A 7 12.34 -17.31 15.80
CA PHE A 7 13.27 -16.99 16.90
C PHE A 7 13.22 -17.97 18.08
N GLY A 8 13.09 -19.28 17.78
CA GLY A 8 12.98 -20.34 18.78
C GLY A 8 11.60 -20.52 19.43
N ILE A 9 10.61 -19.64 19.12
CA ILE A 9 9.25 -19.77 19.64
C ILE A 9 8.40 -20.50 18.60
N THR A 10 7.79 -21.63 19.01
CA THR A 10 6.91 -22.41 18.13
C THR A 10 5.45 -22.06 18.41
N ILE A 11 4.74 -21.66 17.36
CA ILE A 11 3.32 -21.28 17.38
C ILE A 11 2.57 -22.20 16.44
N THR A 12 1.45 -22.77 16.88
CA THR A 12 0.54 -23.51 16.01
C THR A 12 -0.40 -22.52 15.33
N VAL A 13 -0.38 -22.49 14.02
CA VAL A 13 -1.18 -21.55 13.22
C VAL A 13 -2.12 -22.34 12.30
N ASN A 14 -3.38 -21.96 12.30
CA ASN A 14 -4.35 -22.39 11.28
C ASN A 14 -4.57 -21.22 10.33
N PRO A 15 -4.32 -21.34 9.01
CA PRO A 15 -4.62 -20.30 8.04
C PRO A 15 -6.10 -19.90 8.01
N VAL A 16 -7.01 -20.85 8.32
CA VAL A 16 -8.45 -20.59 8.50
C VAL A 16 -8.68 -20.03 9.90
N ALA A 17 -9.21 -18.81 9.99
CA ALA A 17 -9.55 -18.16 11.24
C ALA A 17 -10.80 -18.79 11.86
N PHE A 18 -11.87 -18.91 11.06
CA PHE A 18 -13.13 -19.54 11.42
C PHE A 18 -13.92 -19.87 10.15
N THR A 19 -14.94 -20.73 10.31
CA THR A 19 -15.88 -21.08 9.23
C THR A 19 -17.23 -20.44 9.52
N LEU A 20 -17.78 -19.68 8.55
CA LEU A 20 -19.07 -19.01 8.65
C LEU A 20 -19.99 -19.47 7.52
N PHE A 21 -21.16 -20.01 7.84
CA PHE A 21 -22.12 -20.55 6.86
C PHE A 21 -21.51 -21.56 5.86
N GLY A 22 -20.52 -22.37 6.32
CA GLY A 22 -19.82 -23.33 5.47
C GLY A 22 -18.68 -22.74 4.63
N TRP A 23 -18.36 -21.45 4.78
CA TRP A 23 -17.27 -20.77 4.09
C TRP A 23 -16.11 -20.56 5.04
N ASP A 24 -14.91 -20.95 4.63
CA ASP A 24 -13.70 -20.72 5.40
C ASP A 24 -13.21 -19.29 5.26
N ILE A 25 -13.14 -18.58 6.37
CA ILE A 25 -12.59 -17.24 6.47
C ILE A 25 -11.12 -17.34 6.89
N TYR A 26 -10.25 -16.85 6.03
CA TYR A 26 -8.79 -16.90 6.21
C TYR A 26 -8.26 -15.67 6.94
N TRP A 27 -7.29 -15.87 7.82
CA TRP A 27 -6.58 -14.76 8.49
C TRP A 27 -6.02 -13.74 7.52
N TYR A 28 -5.51 -14.21 6.37
CA TYR A 28 -5.01 -13.32 5.32
C TYR A 28 -6.06 -12.29 4.87
N GLY A 29 -7.28 -12.73 4.63
CA GLY A 29 -8.40 -11.85 4.25
C GLY A 29 -8.77 -10.85 5.35
N ILE A 30 -8.79 -11.31 6.63
CA ILE A 30 -9.08 -10.45 7.78
C ILE A 30 -8.00 -9.38 7.93
N LEU A 31 -6.72 -9.74 7.79
CA LEU A 31 -5.61 -8.79 7.90
C LEU A 31 -5.64 -7.75 6.77
N ILE A 32 -5.92 -8.17 5.53
CA ILE A 32 -6.09 -7.23 4.41
C ILE A 32 -7.26 -6.29 4.67
N ALA A 33 -8.44 -6.80 5.07
CA ALA A 33 -9.61 -5.98 5.37
C ALA A 33 -9.31 -4.98 6.51
N THR A 34 -8.64 -5.43 7.56
CA THR A 34 -8.20 -4.57 8.68
C THR A 34 -7.27 -3.46 8.18
N GLY A 35 -6.28 -3.80 7.34
CA GLY A 35 -5.35 -2.84 6.76
C GLY A 35 -6.07 -1.80 5.91
N VAL A 36 -7.03 -2.22 5.08
CA VAL A 36 -7.85 -1.33 4.23
C VAL A 36 -8.72 -0.40 5.09
N LEU A 37 -9.38 -0.91 6.13
CA LEU A 37 -10.22 -0.08 7.02
C LEU A 37 -9.39 0.93 7.81
N LEU A 38 -8.20 0.55 8.30
CA LEU A 38 -7.31 1.48 8.98
C LEU A 38 -6.72 2.53 8.03
N ALA A 39 -6.42 2.17 6.79
CA ALA A 39 -6.00 3.10 5.76
C ALA A 39 -7.11 4.10 5.41
N LEU A 40 -8.36 3.64 5.28
CA LEU A 40 -9.53 4.50 5.09
C LEU A 40 -9.72 5.45 6.28
N PHE A 41 -9.70 4.93 7.51
CA PHE A 41 -9.82 5.75 8.72
C PHE A 41 -8.72 6.82 8.79
N TYR A 42 -7.48 6.46 8.46
CA TYR A 42 -6.39 7.42 8.35
C TYR A 42 -6.68 8.49 7.31
N GLY A 43 -7.13 8.08 6.11
CA GLY A 43 -7.50 8.97 5.02
C GLY A 43 -8.60 9.96 5.43
N MET A 44 -9.67 9.48 6.03
CA MET A 44 -10.77 10.30 6.53
C MET A 44 -10.32 11.30 7.59
N LYS A 45 -9.46 10.89 8.52
CA LYS A 45 -8.95 11.76 9.61
C LYS A 45 -7.99 12.83 9.12
N ASN A 46 -7.28 12.61 8.01
CA ASN A 46 -6.20 13.50 7.53
C ASN A 46 -6.50 14.07 6.13
N GLY A 47 -7.66 13.78 5.55
CA GLY A 47 -8.03 14.15 4.19
C GLY A 47 -8.03 15.65 3.97
N ASP A 48 -8.75 16.39 4.81
CA ASP A 48 -8.87 17.84 4.71
C ASP A 48 -7.49 18.51 4.78
N ARG A 49 -6.64 18.09 5.71
CA ARG A 49 -5.25 18.56 5.81
C ARG A 49 -4.43 18.25 4.55
N LEU A 50 -4.74 17.18 3.85
CA LEU A 50 -4.06 16.78 2.62
C LEU A 50 -4.78 17.27 1.36
N GLY A 51 -5.80 18.12 1.51
CA GLY A 51 -6.48 18.80 0.43
C GLY A 51 -7.54 17.96 -0.30
N ILE A 52 -8.18 17.02 0.43
CA ILE A 52 -9.34 16.26 -0.07
C ILE A 52 -10.38 16.19 1.04
N ASN A 53 -11.58 16.63 0.74
CA ASN A 53 -12.72 16.55 1.66
C ASN A 53 -12.96 15.09 2.10
N THR A 54 -13.16 14.90 3.39
CA THR A 54 -13.37 13.59 4.03
C THR A 54 -14.51 12.80 3.38
N ASN A 55 -15.63 13.47 3.03
CA ASN A 55 -16.75 12.81 2.35
C ASN A 55 -16.36 12.28 0.97
N HIS A 56 -15.57 13.02 0.19
CA HIS A 56 -15.08 12.56 -1.11
C HIS A 56 -14.16 11.36 -1.00
N ILE A 57 -13.40 11.24 0.09
CA ILE A 57 -12.56 10.05 0.35
C ILE A 57 -13.45 8.83 0.59
N PHE A 58 -14.48 8.98 1.43
CA PHE A 58 -15.41 7.90 1.74
C PHE A 58 -16.21 7.46 0.51
N ASP A 59 -16.77 8.39 -0.24
CA ASP A 59 -17.52 8.11 -1.48
C ASP A 59 -16.62 7.44 -2.53
N SER A 60 -15.39 7.96 -2.69
CA SER A 60 -14.42 7.35 -3.61
C SER A 60 -14.08 5.92 -3.19
N PHE A 61 -13.92 5.67 -1.88
CA PHE A 61 -13.65 4.33 -1.36
C PHE A 61 -14.78 3.35 -1.66
N LEU A 62 -16.04 3.77 -1.49
CA LEU A 62 -17.21 2.93 -1.78
C LEU A 62 -17.28 2.48 -3.24
N VAL A 63 -16.72 3.26 -4.16
CA VAL A 63 -16.66 2.92 -5.59
C VAL A 63 -15.36 2.18 -5.94
N VAL A 64 -14.22 2.66 -5.44
CA VAL A 64 -12.89 2.09 -5.71
C VAL A 64 -12.79 0.63 -5.27
N LEU A 65 -13.31 0.31 -4.07
CA LEU A 65 -13.17 -1.04 -3.51
C LEU A 65 -13.85 -2.11 -4.37
N PRO A 66 -15.16 -2.04 -4.68
CA PRO A 66 -15.81 -3.04 -5.51
C PRO A 66 -15.26 -3.08 -6.95
N VAL A 67 -14.98 -1.93 -7.55
CA VAL A 67 -14.40 -1.89 -8.91
C VAL A 67 -13.01 -2.56 -8.92
N SER A 68 -12.18 -2.30 -7.90
CA SER A 68 -10.86 -2.95 -7.80
C SER A 68 -10.97 -4.46 -7.68
N ILE A 69 -11.93 -4.98 -6.90
CA ILE A 69 -12.17 -6.43 -6.76
C ILE A 69 -12.62 -7.02 -8.10
N LEU A 70 -13.55 -6.38 -8.80
CA LEU A 70 -14.02 -6.82 -10.11
C LEU A 70 -12.90 -6.82 -11.16
N CYS A 71 -12.09 -5.77 -11.19
CA CYS A 71 -10.92 -5.69 -12.09
C CYS A 71 -9.85 -6.72 -11.74
N ALA A 72 -9.62 -7.00 -10.44
CA ALA A 72 -8.70 -8.04 -10.01
C ALA A 72 -9.16 -9.43 -10.49
N ARG A 73 -10.47 -9.70 -10.43
CA ARG A 73 -11.06 -10.93 -10.93
C ARG A 73 -11.00 -11.03 -12.44
N ALA A 74 -11.35 -9.95 -13.15
CA ALA A 74 -11.28 -9.87 -14.61
C ALA A 74 -9.87 -10.15 -15.11
N TYR A 75 -8.87 -9.48 -14.50
CA TYR A 75 -7.47 -9.66 -14.85
C TYR A 75 -7.01 -11.12 -14.64
N TYR A 76 -7.37 -11.71 -13.50
CA TYR A 76 -7.05 -13.11 -13.22
C TYR A 76 -7.57 -14.03 -14.31
N ILE A 77 -8.86 -13.91 -14.65
CA ILE A 77 -9.50 -14.79 -15.65
C ILE A 77 -8.91 -14.60 -17.05
N ILE A 78 -8.57 -13.37 -17.43
CA ILE A 78 -7.98 -13.08 -18.74
C ILE A 78 -6.59 -13.71 -18.89
N PHE A 79 -5.79 -13.72 -17.82
CA PHE A 79 -4.41 -14.17 -17.86
C PHE A 79 -4.15 -15.57 -17.30
N ASP A 80 -5.16 -16.23 -16.72
CA ASP A 80 -5.07 -17.62 -16.29
C ASP A 80 -5.57 -18.56 -17.39
N PRO A 81 -4.68 -19.36 -18.02
CA PRO A 81 -5.07 -20.27 -19.10
C PRO A 81 -6.07 -21.36 -18.70
N THR A 82 -6.22 -21.60 -17.38
CA THR A 82 -7.12 -22.65 -16.84
C THR A 82 -8.51 -22.14 -16.53
N SER A 83 -8.71 -20.82 -16.49
CA SER A 83 -9.97 -20.16 -16.17
C SER A 83 -10.81 -19.87 -17.42
N SER A 84 -12.12 -20.03 -17.30
CA SER A 84 -13.10 -19.66 -18.32
C SER A 84 -13.83 -18.37 -17.91
N PHE A 85 -14.37 -17.63 -18.90
CA PHE A 85 -15.20 -16.45 -18.62
C PHE A 85 -16.47 -16.80 -17.81
N ALA A 86 -16.95 -18.06 -17.91
CA ALA A 86 -18.03 -18.57 -17.07
C ALA A 86 -17.68 -18.58 -15.57
N ASP A 87 -16.39 -18.64 -15.23
CA ASP A 87 -15.91 -18.65 -13.85
C ASP A 87 -15.89 -17.26 -13.21
N PHE A 88 -16.20 -16.20 -13.96
CA PHE A 88 -16.17 -14.83 -13.44
C PHE A 88 -17.04 -14.66 -12.18
N PHE A 89 -18.24 -15.22 -12.20
CA PHE A 89 -19.17 -15.19 -11.08
C PHE A 89 -19.15 -16.46 -10.24
N ASN A 90 -18.27 -17.41 -10.56
CA ASN A 90 -18.19 -18.66 -9.82
C ASN A 90 -17.30 -18.47 -8.58
N PHE A 91 -17.91 -18.13 -7.47
CA PHE A 91 -17.26 -18.03 -6.15
C PHE A 91 -17.43 -19.33 -5.34
N SER A 92 -18.01 -20.39 -5.94
CA SER A 92 -18.29 -21.66 -5.26
C SER A 92 -17.00 -22.48 -5.09
N GLY A 93 -16.81 -22.99 -3.89
CA GLY A 93 -15.81 -24.01 -3.55
C GLY A 93 -14.49 -23.53 -2.96
N HIS A 94 -14.00 -22.34 -3.28
CA HIS A 94 -12.69 -21.87 -2.79
C HIS A 94 -12.67 -20.40 -2.32
N GLY A 95 -13.81 -19.77 -2.09
CA GLY A 95 -13.91 -18.39 -1.65
C GLY A 95 -13.39 -17.39 -2.72
N PHE A 96 -12.86 -16.25 -2.28
CA PHE A 96 -12.30 -15.20 -3.13
C PHE A 96 -10.89 -15.52 -3.69
N ARG A 97 -10.60 -16.78 -4.02
CA ARG A 97 -9.36 -17.16 -4.71
C ARG A 97 -9.41 -16.73 -6.17
N GLY A 98 -8.23 -16.44 -6.75
CA GLY A 98 -8.14 -16.00 -8.13
C GLY A 98 -8.43 -14.50 -8.30
N LEU A 99 -7.78 -13.67 -7.48
CA LEU A 99 -7.73 -12.23 -7.61
C LEU A 99 -6.29 -11.82 -7.95
N ALA A 100 -6.10 -11.18 -9.10
CA ALA A 100 -4.79 -10.68 -9.50
C ALA A 100 -4.59 -9.24 -9.01
N ILE A 101 -3.52 -9.01 -8.26
CA ILE A 101 -3.21 -7.69 -7.68
C ILE A 101 -3.09 -6.59 -8.74
N TYR A 102 -2.54 -6.91 -9.92
CA TYR A 102 -2.40 -5.95 -11.01
C TYR A 102 -3.76 -5.43 -11.50
N GLY A 103 -4.75 -6.31 -11.64
CA GLY A 103 -6.11 -5.92 -12.00
C GLY A 103 -6.72 -4.97 -10.96
N GLY A 104 -6.53 -5.28 -9.67
CA GLY A 104 -6.99 -4.42 -8.57
C GLY A 104 -6.36 -3.03 -8.58
N VAL A 105 -5.05 -2.94 -8.79
CA VAL A 105 -4.32 -1.68 -8.88
C VAL A 105 -4.77 -0.85 -10.08
N ILE A 106 -4.93 -1.48 -11.25
CA ILE A 106 -5.41 -0.81 -12.48
C ILE A 106 -6.84 -0.29 -12.25
N GLY A 107 -7.74 -1.13 -11.71
CA GLY A 107 -9.10 -0.74 -11.38
C GLY A 107 -9.17 0.43 -10.41
N ALA A 108 -8.37 0.39 -9.34
CA ALA A 108 -8.25 1.49 -8.38
C ALA A 108 -7.76 2.78 -9.04
N ALA A 109 -6.71 2.72 -9.86
CA ALA A 109 -6.13 3.87 -10.52
C ALA A 109 -7.14 4.55 -11.49
N ILE A 110 -7.82 3.76 -12.31
CA ILE A 110 -8.85 4.25 -13.23
C ILE A 110 -10.00 4.90 -12.45
N THR A 111 -10.47 4.23 -11.40
CA THR A 111 -11.60 4.73 -10.60
C THR A 111 -11.22 6.03 -9.88
N ILE A 112 -10.06 6.12 -9.24
CA ILE A 112 -9.57 7.35 -8.60
C ILE A 112 -9.45 8.47 -9.63
N PHE A 113 -8.96 8.16 -10.84
CA PHE A 113 -8.87 9.14 -11.92
C PHE A 113 -10.26 9.67 -12.36
N ILE A 114 -11.29 8.83 -12.37
CA ILE A 114 -12.67 9.23 -12.65
C ILE A 114 -13.23 10.04 -11.48
N MET A 115 -13.09 9.57 -10.25
CA MET A 115 -13.62 10.23 -9.05
C MET A 115 -13.01 11.62 -8.85
N GLN A 116 -11.71 11.79 -9.14
CA GLN A 116 -11.07 13.11 -9.06
C GLN A 116 -11.64 14.11 -10.10
N ARG A 117 -12.15 13.63 -11.25
CA ARG A 117 -12.84 14.48 -12.23
C ARG A 117 -14.24 14.88 -11.76
N ILE A 118 -14.94 13.97 -11.10
CA ILE A 118 -16.30 14.20 -10.57
C ILE A 118 -16.25 15.16 -9.38
N TYR A 119 -15.41 14.89 -8.39
CA TYR A 119 -15.31 15.67 -7.15
C TYR A 119 -14.28 16.81 -7.20
N LYS A 120 -13.59 16.98 -8.34
CA LYS A 120 -12.61 18.05 -8.59
C LYS A 120 -11.47 18.15 -7.56
N PHE A 121 -11.10 17.04 -6.91
CA PHE A 121 -9.92 17.02 -6.05
C PHE A 121 -8.61 16.77 -6.84
N SER A 122 -7.50 17.12 -6.22
CA SER A 122 -6.18 16.90 -6.85
C SER A 122 -5.77 15.43 -6.81
N LEU A 123 -5.43 14.84 -7.97
CA LEU A 123 -4.87 13.49 -8.06
C LEU A 123 -3.59 13.32 -7.23
N LEU A 124 -2.73 14.35 -7.21
CA LEU A 124 -1.50 14.33 -6.42
C LEU A 124 -1.79 14.31 -4.91
N ALA A 125 -2.86 14.99 -4.46
CA ALA A 125 -3.29 14.91 -3.07
C ALA A 125 -3.83 13.51 -2.73
N ALA A 126 -4.59 12.89 -3.65
CA ALA A 126 -5.04 11.52 -3.49
C ALA A 126 -3.87 10.53 -3.39
N LEU A 127 -2.84 10.70 -4.24
CA LEU A 127 -1.62 9.89 -4.16
C LEU A 127 -0.87 10.08 -2.82
N ASP A 128 -0.85 11.29 -2.26
CA ASP A 128 -0.24 11.53 -0.94
C ASP A 128 -0.97 10.76 0.17
N ILE A 129 -2.30 10.78 0.18
CA ILE A 129 -3.11 10.05 1.16
C ILE A 129 -2.96 8.54 1.00
N THR A 130 -3.12 8.06 -0.23
CA THR A 130 -3.05 6.61 -0.53
C THR A 130 -1.68 6.03 -0.25
N SER A 131 -0.59 6.80 -0.42
CA SER A 131 0.77 6.39 -0.12
C SER A 131 0.95 6.03 1.36
N ILE A 132 0.41 6.83 2.27
CA ILE A 132 0.44 6.53 3.71
C ILE A 132 -0.49 5.35 4.01
N GLY A 133 -1.67 5.30 3.37
CA GLY A 133 -2.59 4.18 3.46
C GLY A 133 -1.96 2.86 3.01
N PHE A 134 -1.16 2.87 1.95
CA PHE A 134 -0.41 1.68 1.49
C PHE A 134 0.56 1.17 2.56
N LEU A 135 1.28 2.03 3.26
CA LEU A 135 2.18 1.59 4.34
C LEU A 135 1.42 0.88 5.46
N ILE A 136 0.23 1.37 5.82
CA ILE A 136 -0.65 0.71 6.80
C ILE A 136 -1.07 -0.66 6.28
N GLY A 137 -1.64 -0.71 5.07
CA GLY A 137 -2.14 -1.95 4.46
C GLY A 137 -1.03 -2.97 4.23
N GLN A 138 0.13 -2.55 3.73
CA GLN A 138 1.28 -3.42 3.49
C GLN A 138 1.84 -3.96 4.82
N GLY A 139 2.06 -3.09 5.82
CA GLY A 139 2.61 -3.50 7.10
C GLY A 139 1.77 -4.56 7.80
N ILE A 140 0.43 -4.43 7.76
CA ILE A 140 -0.50 -5.41 8.33
C ILE A 140 -0.60 -6.65 7.42
N GLY A 141 -0.69 -6.46 6.10
CA GLY A 141 -0.83 -7.55 5.14
C GLY A 141 0.34 -8.55 5.17
N ARG A 142 1.56 -8.09 5.53
CA ARG A 142 2.74 -8.97 5.68
C ARG A 142 2.56 -10.06 6.74
N TRP A 143 1.75 -9.82 7.76
CA TRP A 143 1.40 -10.86 8.73
C TRP A 143 0.56 -11.99 8.13
N GLY A 144 -0.16 -11.72 7.04
CA GLY A 144 -0.82 -12.74 6.24
C GLY A 144 0.17 -13.72 5.59
N ASN A 145 1.30 -13.20 5.08
CA ASN A 145 2.38 -14.04 4.57
C ASN A 145 2.99 -14.93 5.65
N PHE A 146 3.11 -14.43 6.88
CA PHE A 146 3.54 -15.24 8.05
C PHE A 146 2.57 -16.40 8.30
N VAL A 147 1.28 -16.13 8.37
CA VAL A 147 0.25 -17.15 8.60
C VAL A 147 0.24 -18.22 7.49
N ASN A 148 0.42 -17.79 6.25
CA ASN A 148 0.44 -18.69 5.08
C ASN A 148 1.82 -19.35 4.88
N GLN A 149 2.86 -18.95 5.62
CA GLN A 149 4.24 -19.41 5.46
C GLN A 149 4.76 -19.21 4.02
N GLU A 150 4.51 -18.04 3.44
CA GLU A 150 4.88 -17.67 2.06
C GLU A 150 5.77 -16.43 2.03
N ALA A 151 6.36 -16.13 0.87
CA ALA A 151 7.18 -14.94 0.63
C ALA A 151 8.36 -14.81 1.63
N TYR A 152 8.92 -15.94 2.05
CA TYR A 152 10.11 -16.00 2.88
C TYR A 152 11.40 -15.82 2.07
N GLY A 153 12.51 -15.57 2.78
CA GLY A 153 13.82 -15.40 2.16
C GLY A 153 14.63 -16.68 2.10
N THR A 154 15.88 -16.55 1.68
CA THR A 154 16.87 -17.64 1.67
C THR A 154 17.18 -18.13 3.09
N PHE A 155 17.93 -19.25 3.19
CA PHE A 155 18.37 -19.76 4.48
C PHE A 155 19.25 -18.76 5.20
N THR A 156 19.03 -18.62 6.52
CA THR A 156 19.80 -17.68 7.36
C THR A 156 21.17 -18.20 7.74
N GLY A 157 21.40 -19.52 7.68
CA GLY A 157 22.59 -20.15 8.24
C GLY A 157 22.69 -20.10 9.76
N SER A 158 21.69 -19.52 10.44
CA SER A 158 21.64 -19.38 11.90
C SER A 158 20.87 -20.53 12.53
N SER A 159 21.18 -20.84 13.79
CA SER A 159 20.46 -21.83 14.58
C SER A 159 19.27 -21.25 15.35
N TRP A 160 19.19 -19.91 15.50
CA TRP A 160 18.17 -19.23 16.30
C TRP A 160 17.46 -18.07 15.57
N PHE A 161 18.15 -17.44 14.63
CA PHE A 161 17.61 -16.29 13.92
C PHE A 161 16.96 -16.73 12.60
N GLY A 162 15.67 -16.55 12.50
CA GLY A 162 14.89 -16.89 11.31
C GLY A 162 13.54 -17.51 11.66
N MET A 163 12.88 -18.03 10.64
CA MET A 163 11.62 -18.76 10.77
C MET A 163 11.68 -20.08 10.00
N THR A 164 10.90 -21.06 10.44
CA THR A 164 10.60 -22.30 9.72
C THR A 164 9.16 -22.71 9.99
N GLY A 165 8.65 -23.65 9.24
CA GLY A 165 7.30 -24.16 9.44
C GLY A 165 6.99 -25.28 8.47
N SER A 166 5.85 -25.94 8.66
CA SER A 166 5.47 -27.12 7.88
C SER A 166 5.41 -26.86 6.37
N THR A 167 4.89 -25.71 5.96
CA THR A 167 4.80 -25.34 4.52
C THR A 167 6.19 -24.99 3.96
N ILE A 168 6.99 -24.22 4.73
CA ILE A 168 8.37 -23.88 4.36
C ILE A 168 9.20 -25.13 4.20
N ALA A 169 9.14 -26.05 5.19
CA ALA A 169 9.87 -27.29 5.15
C ALA A 169 9.48 -28.18 3.97
N ALA A 170 8.18 -28.24 3.63
CA ALA A 170 7.71 -28.97 2.47
C ALA A 170 8.21 -28.39 1.14
N GLN A 171 8.30 -27.06 1.03
CA GLN A 171 8.75 -26.37 -0.18
C GLN A 171 10.29 -26.38 -0.33
N THR A 172 11.01 -26.27 0.77
CA THR A 172 12.49 -26.20 0.76
C THR A 172 13.18 -27.56 0.91
N GLY A 173 12.42 -28.59 1.30
CA GLY A 173 13.00 -29.91 1.66
C GLY A 173 13.84 -29.90 2.94
N SER A 174 13.77 -28.83 3.75
CA SER A 174 14.62 -28.64 4.93
C SER A 174 13.88 -27.91 6.06
N ASN A 175 14.19 -28.28 7.30
CA ASN A 175 13.74 -27.55 8.50
C ASN A 175 14.67 -26.38 8.90
N ALA A 176 15.66 -26.04 8.07
CA ALA A 176 16.57 -24.94 8.33
C ALA A 176 15.82 -23.59 8.34
N LEU A 177 16.33 -22.66 9.14
CA LEU A 177 15.69 -21.35 9.29
C LEU A 177 15.90 -20.49 8.05
N VAL A 178 14.82 -19.86 7.59
CA VAL A 178 14.81 -18.89 6.49
C VAL A 178 14.62 -17.46 6.99
N HIS A 179 15.00 -16.48 6.20
CA HIS A 179 14.79 -15.06 6.53
C HIS A 179 13.29 -14.73 6.61
N PRO A 180 12.80 -14.16 7.75
CA PRO A 180 11.42 -13.74 7.93
C PRO A 180 11.14 -12.41 7.21
N CYS A 181 11.11 -12.42 5.88
CA CYS A 181 10.93 -11.22 5.06
C CYS A 181 9.67 -10.46 5.42
N PHE A 182 8.57 -11.17 5.81
CA PHE A 182 7.34 -10.53 6.26
C PHE A 182 7.58 -9.56 7.42
N LEU A 183 8.46 -9.92 8.37
CA LEU A 183 8.76 -9.10 9.54
C LEU A 183 9.57 -7.87 9.15
N TYR A 184 10.58 -8.04 8.29
CA TYR A 184 11.40 -6.93 7.81
C TYR A 184 10.55 -5.90 7.07
N GLU A 185 9.74 -6.37 6.13
CA GLU A 185 8.83 -5.52 5.36
C GLU A 185 7.76 -4.86 6.24
N SER A 186 7.20 -5.58 7.23
CA SER A 186 6.23 -5.01 8.17
C SER A 186 6.84 -3.90 9.03
N LEU A 187 8.01 -4.13 9.63
CA LEU A 187 8.70 -3.12 10.44
C LEU A 187 9.10 -1.89 9.62
N TRP A 188 9.56 -2.10 8.37
CA TRP A 188 9.87 -1.02 7.45
C TRP A 188 8.66 -0.18 7.09
N CYS A 189 7.51 -0.84 6.81
CA CYS A 189 6.25 -0.16 6.56
C CYS A 189 5.77 0.65 7.78
N ILE A 190 5.88 0.10 8.99
CA ILE A 190 5.54 0.81 10.23
C ILE A 190 6.44 2.04 10.42
N ALA A 191 7.75 1.89 10.27
CA ALA A 191 8.69 3.01 10.34
C ALA A 191 8.36 4.06 9.27
N GLY A 192 8.12 3.64 8.03
CA GLY A 192 7.72 4.50 6.93
C GLY A 192 6.42 5.27 7.20
N PHE A 193 5.43 4.61 7.81
CA PHE A 193 4.19 5.27 8.23
C PHE A 193 4.46 6.47 9.15
N PHE A 194 5.25 6.28 10.20
CA PHE A 194 5.56 7.39 11.12
C PHE A 194 6.37 8.49 10.44
N VAL A 195 7.35 8.13 9.62
CA VAL A 195 8.16 9.08 8.85
C VAL A 195 7.30 9.89 7.89
N LEU A 196 6.50 9.24 7.05
CA LEU A 196 5.67 9.92 6.06
C LEU A 196 4.54 10.71 6.72
N HIS A 197 3.95 10.20 7.82
CA HIS A 197 2.97 10.95 8.60
C HIS A 197 3.57 12.24 9.16
N TYR A 198 4.80 12.19 9.69
CA TYR A 198 5.50 13.39 10.17
C TYR A 198 5.74 14.39 9.04
N PHE A 199 6.29 13.92 7.89
CA PHE A 199 6.54 14.78 6.74
C PHE A 199 5.24 15.29 6.09
N SER A 200 4.14 14.56 6.18
CA SER A 200 2.85 15.01 5.64
C SER A 200 2.31 16.27 6.32
N LYS A 201 2.72 16.51 7.59
CA LYS A 201 2.40 17.76 8.31
C LYS A 201 3.22 18.96 7.85
N LYS A 202 4.33 18.72 7.14
CA LYS A 202 5.29 19.74 6.68
C LYS A 202 5.48 19.71 5.16
N ARG A 203 4.51 19.09 4.42
CA ARG A 203 4.66 18.99 2.98
C ARG A 203 4.60 20.37 2.34
N SER A 204 5.44 20.59 1.34
CA SER A 204 5.55 21.87 0.63
C SER A 204 4.77 21.91 -0.68
N TYR A 205 4.36 20.75 -1.22
CA TYR A 205 3.60 20.65 -2.47
C TYR A 205 2.84 19.32 -2.55
N LYS A 206 1.75 19.30 -3.33
CA LYS A 206 0.94 18.09 -3.59
C LYS A 206 1.79 17.06 -4.34
N GLY A 207 1.75 15.79 -3.93
CA GLY A 207 2.55 14.68 -4.49
C GLY A 207 3.91 14.47 -3.81
N GLN A 208 4.29 15.29 -2.82
CA GLN A 208 5.55 15.13 -2.10
C GLN A 208 5.59 13.84 -1.29
N ILE A 209 4.50 13.48 -0.63
CA ILE A 209 4.41 12.28 0.18
C ILE A 209 4.42 11.03 -0.69
N ALA A 210 3.78 11.09 -1.86
CA ALA A 210 3.82 10.01 -2.84
C ALA A 210 5.25 9.75 -3.35
N LEU A 211 6.03 10.80 -3.62
CA LEU A 211 7.43 10.68 -3.98
C LEU A 211 8.28 10.10 -2.85
N LEU A 212 8.05 10.55 -1.60
CA LEU A 212 8.72 9.98 -0.43
C LEU A 212 8.39 8.49 -0.24
N TYR A 213 7.12 8.11 -0.45
CA TYR A 213 6.70 6.71 -0.44
C TYR A 213 7.40 5.90 -1.54
N GLY A 214 7.45 6.42 -2.77
CA GLY A 214 8.14 5.76 -3.87
C GLY A 214 9.63 5.52 -3.59
N ALA A 215 10.29 6.50 -2.98
CA ALA A 215 11.68 6.37 -2.54
C ALA A 215 11.82 5.35 -1.39
N TRP A 216 10.96 5.42 -0.37
CA TRP A 216 10.96 4.55 0.81
C TRP A 216 10.72 3.08 0.44
N TYR A 217 9.65 2.84 -0.30
CA TYR A 217 9.28 1.51 -0.77
C TYR A 217 10.31 0.94 -1.77
N GLY A 218 10.74 1.77 -2.73
CA GLY A 218 11.72 1.36 -3.73
C GLY A 218 13.06 0.98 -3.12
N PHE A 219 13.50 1.71 -2.09
CA PHE A 219 14.71 1.38 -1.34
C PHE A 219 14.60 0.00 -0.69
N GLU A 220 13.58 -0.22 0.11
CA GLU A 220 13.38 -1.50 0.80
C GLU A 220 13.28 -2.67 -0.18
N ARG A 221 12.40 -2.52 -1.19
CA ARG A 221 12.12 -3.58 -2.14
C ARG A 221 13.36 -4.01 -2.92
N THR A 222 14.28 -3.08 -3.17
CA THR A 222 15.56 -3.38 -3.82
C THR A 222 16.37 -4.41 -3.01
N PHE A 223 16.41 -4.29 -1.69
CA PHE A 223 17.18 -5.19 -0.81
C PHE A 223 16.40 -6.45 -0.45
N ILE A 224 15.13 -6.33 -0.11
CA ILE A 224 14.30 -7.50 0.25
C ILE A 224 14.21 -8.49 -0.90
N GLU A 225 14.09 -8.01 -2.13
CA GLU A 225 14.05 -8.87 -3.30
C GLU A 225 15.32 -9.72 -3.45
N MET A 226 16.47 -9.25 -2.96
CA MET A 226 17.71 -10.04 -2.97
C MET A 226 17.66 -11.23 -2.02
N LEU A 227 16.87 -11.17 -0.95
CA LEU A 227 16.70 -12.25 0.01
C LEU A 227 15.63 -13.25 -0.43
N ARG A 228 14.64 -12.83 -1.23
CA ARG A 228 13.51 -13.67 -1.63
C ARG A 228 13.91 -14.79 -2.58
N THR A 229 13.22 -15.92 -2.43
CA THR A 229 13.46 -17.12 -3.26
C THR A 229 12.55 -17.19 -4.49
N ASP A 230 11.46 -16.41 -4.51
CA ASP A 230 10.42 -16.41 -5.55
C ASP A 230 10.55 -15.26 -6.56
N SER A 231 11.74 -14.66 -6.68
CA SER A 231 11.99 -13.51 -7.54
C SER A 231 12.01 -13.86 -9.02
N LEU A 232 11.38 -13.02 -9.85
CA LEU A 232 11.43 -13.12 -11.30
C LEU A 232 12.80 -12.64 -11.82
N MET A 233 13.50 -13.51 -12.57
CA MET A 233 14.82 -13.20 -13.16
C MET A 233 14.67 -12.65 -14.58
N LEU A 234 15.51 -11.69 -14.95
CA LEU A 234 15.62 -11.17 -16.30
C LEU A 234 16.43 -12.13 -17.18
N GLY A 235 15.77 -13.12 -17.80
CA GLY A 235 16.41 -14.13 -18.61
C GLY A 235 17.56 -14.84 -17.88
N LYS A 236 18.74 -14.94 -18.50
CA LYS A 236 19.95 -15.57 -17.94
C LYS A 236 20.87 -14.58 -17.20
N SER A 237 20.49 -13.31 -17.06
CA SER A 237 21.40 -12.27 -16.54
C SER A 237 21.62 -12.32 -15.02
N GLY A 238 20.85 -13.12 -14.28
CA GLY A 238 20.88 -13.12 -12.82
C GLY A 238 20.29 -11.86 -12.16
N ILE A 239 19.81 -10.91 -12.96
CA ILE A 239 19.21 -9.67 -12.46
C ILE A 239 17.74 -9.93 -12.12
N ARG A 240 17.34 -9.55 -10.92
CA ARG A 240 15.95 -9.63 -10.47
C ARG A 240 15.17 -8.40 -10.97
N VAL A 241 14.15 -8.63 -11.79
CA VAL A 241 13.36 -7.58 -12.44
C VAL A 241 12.75 -6.62 -11.41
N SER A 242 12.16 -7.16 -10.35
CA SER A 242 11.54 -6.35 -9.28
C SER A 242 12.56 -5.47 -8.55
N SER A 243 13.77 -5.97 -8.29
CA SER A 243 14.85 -5.21 -7.65
C SER A 243 15.31 -4.04 -8.54
N LEU A 244 15.51 -4.30 -9.84
CA LEU A 244 15.91 -3.26 -10.79
C LEU A 244 14.85 -2.16 -10.90
N LEU A 245 13.57 -2.53 -11.08
CA LEU A 245 12.47 -1.57 -11.17
C LEU A 245 12.32 -0.75 -9.88
N SER A 246 12.50 -1.39 -8.73
CA SER A 246 12.41 -0.71 -7.44
C SER A 246 13.57 0.26 -7.21
N ALA A 247 14.78 -0.10 -7.62
CA ALA A 247 15.93 0.80 -7.59
C ALA A 247 15.73 2.01 -8.50
N LEU A 248 15.24 1.81 -9.73
CA LEU A 248 14.92 2.88 -10.66
C LEU A 248 13.83 3.80 -10.11
N LEU A 249 12.77 3.24 -9.51
CA LEU A 249 11.71 4.00 -8.85
C LEU A 249 12.30 4.86 -7.72
N CYS A 250 13.12 4.28 -6.85
CA CYS A 250 13.76 4.97 -5.74
C CYS A 250 14.60 6.15 -6.25
N ILE A 251 15.51 5.90 -7.20
CA ILE A 251 16.39 6.94 -7.78
C ILE A 251 15.55 8.05 -8.41
N THR A 252 14.55 7.70 -9.21
CA THR A 252 13.67 8.68 -9.87
C THR A 252 12.95 9.56 -8.87
N CYS A 253 12.34 8.96 -7.83
CA CYS A 253 11.65 9.71 -6.78
C CYS A 253 12.60 10.63 -6.02
N VAL A 254 13.79 10.15 -5.64
CA VAL A 254 14.80 10.96 -4.96
C VAL A 254 15.27 12.11 -5.85
N CYS A 255 15.57 11.87 -7.13
CA CYS A 255 15.96 12.93 -8.07
C CYS A 255 14.88 14.02 -8.17
N ILE A 256 13.60 13.64 -8.30
CA ILE A 256 12.49 14.61 -8.37
C ILE A 256 12.40 15.41 -7.07
N LEU A 257 12.50 14.75 -5.89
CA LEU A 257 12.48 15.42 -4.58
C LEU A 257 13.62 16.44 -4.45
N VAL A 258 14.84 16.05 -4.83
CA VAL A 258 16.02 16.94 -4.80
C VAL A 258 15.85 18.13 -5.75
N VAL A 259 15.43 17.87 -7.00
CA VAL A 259 15.21 18.95 -7.98
C VAL A 259 14.16 19.94 -7.50
N LYS A 260 13.03 19.44 -6.95
CA LYS A 260 11.98 20.32 -6.40
C LYS A 260 12.44 21.08 -5.17
N HIS A 261 13.26 20.47 -4.30
CA HIS A 261 13.83 21.14 -3.14
C HIS A 261 14.77 22.29 -3.55
N ILE A 262 15.65 22.05 -4.53
CA ILE A 262 16.60 23.07 -5.02
C ILE A 262 15.83 24.22 -5.71
N LYS A 263 14.86 23.90 -6.57
CA LYS A 263 14.03 24.91 -7.25
C LYS A 263 13.20 25.72 -6.26
N GLY A 264 12.61 25.05 -5.25
CA GLY A 264 11.86 25.72 -4.19
C GLY A 264 12.72 26.70 -3.39
N LYS A 265 13.97 26.35 -3.05
CA LYS A 265 14.90 27.29 -2.40
C LYS A 265 15.22 28.51 -3.27
N LYS A 266 15.27 28.35 -4.59
CA LYS A 266 15.51 29.45 -5.52
C LYS A 266 14.30 30.39 -5.66
N GLN A 267 13.08 29.86 -5.55
CA GLN A 267 11.84 30.66 -5.53
C GLN A 267 11.64 31.42 -4.22
N ILE A 268 12.10 30.89 -3.09
CA ILE A 268 12.08 31.61 -1.79
C ILE A 268 12.96 32.87 -1.84
N SER A 269 14.00 32.89 -2.68
CA SER A 269 14.84 34.07 -2.94
C SER A 269 14.12 35.16 -3.75
N ASP A 270 13.07 34.83 -4.48
CA ASP A 270 12.32 35.71 -5.39
C ASP A 270 10.86 35.91 -4.95
N ASN A 271 10.61 36.23 -3.73
CA ASN A 271 9.40 36.89 -3.17
C ASN A 271 8.00 36.36 -3.55
N ASP A 272 7.79 35.07 -3.85
CA ASP A 272 6.44 34.58 -4.09
C ASP A 272 6.24 33.12 -3.59
N TYR A 273 6.35 32.93 -2.25
CA TYR A 273 6.02 31.67 -1.60
C TYR A 273 4.69 31.79 -0.87
N THR A 274 3.61 31.44 -1.56
CA THR A 274 2.36 31.12 -0.88
C THR A 274 2.39 29.64 -0.45
N PRO A 275 2.36 29.32 0.86
CA PRO A 275 2.26 27.94 1.32
C PRO A 275 0.99 27.29 0.74
N VAL A 276 1.09 26.03 0.30
CA VAL A 276 -0.04 25.24 -0.26
C VAL A 276 -1.22 25.07 0.73
N PHE A 277 -1.08 25.60 1.93
CA PHE A 277 -2.14 25.62 2.95
C PHE A 277 -3.16 26.75 2.79
N VAL A 278 -2.90 27.72 1.91
CA VAL A 278 -3.69 28.96 1.82
C VAL A 278 -4.92 28.81 0.92
N ASP A 279 -4.86 27.97 -0.12
CA ASP A 279 -5.91 27.90 -1.15
C ASP A 279 -7.29 27.37 -0.66
N GLY A 280 -7.38 26.73 0.51
CA GLY A 280 -8.66 26.31 1.10
C GLY A 280 -9.07 27.10 2.34
N PHE A 281 -8.12 27.79 2.99
CA PHE A 281 -8.40 28.54 4.21
C PHE A 281 -8.75 29.99 3.91
N GLU A 282 -8.19 30.59 2.86
CA GLU A 282 -8.55 31.96 2.45
C GLU A 282 -9.98 32.04 1.89
N GLU A 283 -10.45 31.02 1.13
CA GLU A 283 -11.86 30.97 0.68
C GLU A 283 -12.82 30.88 1.87
N VAL A 284 -12.47 30.14 2.93
CA VAL A 284 -13.31 29.99 4.12
C VAL A 284 -13.25 31.25 4.99
N ILE A 285 -12.09 31.89 5.11
CA ILE A 285 -11.93 33.15 5.89
C ILE A 285 -12.59 34.31 5.15
N ASN A 286 -12.49 34.38 3.84
CA ASN A 286 -13.13 35.43 3.05
C ASN A 286 -14.65 35.25 3.03
N ALA A 287 -15.17 34.01 2.94
CA ALA A 287 -16.59 33.72 3.07
C ALA A 287 -17.14 34.08 4.46
N GLN A 288 -16.39 33.84 5.53
CA GLN A 288 -16.78 34.21 6.89
C GLN A 288 -16.69 35.71 7.15
N ASN A 289 -15.78 36.43 6.48
CA ASN A 289 -15.69 37.88 6.62
C ASN A 289 -16.79 38.61 5.81
N ASP A 290 -17.19 38.08 4.66
CA ASP A 290 -18.32 38.60 3.87
C ASP A 290 -19.67 38.43 4.64
N ASP A 291 -19.83 37.31 5.35
CA ASP A 291 -21.04 37.09 6.17
C ASP A 291 -21.08 37.98 7.44
N THR A 292 -19.93 38.38 7.99
CA THR A 292 -19.86 39.31 9.15
C THR A 292 -20.01 40.77 8.76
N GLU A 293 -19.63 41.19 7.56
CA GLU A 293 -19.87 42.55 7.10
C GLU A 293 -21.36 42.84 6.75
N ILE A 294 -22.15 41.79 6.49
CA ILE A 294 -23.57 41.91 6.19
C ILE A 294 -24.41 42.09 7.50
N GLU A 295 -23.95 41.52 8.63
CA GLU A 295 -24.63 41.65 9.92
C GLU A 295 -24.36 42.99 10.66
N GLU A 296 -23.33 43.75 10.27
CA GLU A 296 -23.05 45.07 10.87
C GLU A 296 -23.78 46.24 10.15
N VAL A 297 -24.55 46.01 9.08
CA VAL A 297 -25.23 47.04 8.30
C VAL A 297 -26.77 47.00 8.43
N GLU A 298 -27.31 46.10 9.25
CA GLU A 298 -28.72 46.13 9.66
C GLU A 298 -28.85 46.57 11.16
#